data_931d7ce66e1a1b1a2db92393f26836d9
#
_entry.id   931d7ce66e1a1b1a2db92393f26836d9
#
_cell.length_a   1.000
_cell.length_b   1.000
_cell.length_c   1.000
_cell.angle_alpha   90.00
_cell.angle_beta   90.00
_cell.angle_gamma   90.00
#
_symmetry.space_group_name_H-M   'P 1'
#
loop_
_entity.id
_entity.type
_entity.pdbx_description
1 polymer ?
#
loop_
_entity_poly.entity_id
_entity_poly.type
_entity_poly.pdbx_seq_one_letter_code
_entity_poly.pdbx_strand_id
1 'polypeptide(L)'
;MKPALHDIDERTNLTSSNKFELLLFRLGEAANSGNRELFGINVFKVREILVMPVITSMANASPHVMGVANIRGQIIPVINLPSVVGCKPNNGLAILLVTEFARSTQAFAVEEVSEIVRLEWQQVLSAEGQGGGLVTSIARLDGDAENTRLAQVLDVEQILQDVMPPERRETVTANGVKVKLPAGTVVLAADDSALARSMIEQGLADMGVACVMTKTGKEAWEKLQSIHTQSQAEGKTVRDKVALVLTDLEMPEMDGFTLTRNIKSDARFRSLPVIIHSSLTGAANEGHVKSVGADAYIAKFSADELAATLLEVLGRNP
;
A
#
# COMPACT_ATOMS: atom_id res chain seq x y z
N MET A 1 11.91 31.86 7.56
CA MET A 1 12.67 30.72 7.01
C MET A 1 11.70 29.94 6.13
N LYS A 2 11.90 29.92 4.81
CA LYS A 2 11.04 29.14 3.91
C LYS A 2 11.44 27.67 4.06
N PRO A 3 10.51 26.73 4.34
CA PRO A 3 10.84 25.33 4.19
C PRO A 3 11.03 25.07 2.69
N ALA A 4 12.19 24.54 2.34
CA ALA A 4 12.52 24.13 1.00
C ALA A 4 11.55 22.99 0.61
N LEU A 5 10.62 23.31 -0.26
CA LEU A 5 9.98 22.35 -1.14
C LEU A 5 11.10 21.81 -2.05
N HIS A 6 11.77 20.77 -1.60
CA HIS A 6 12.63 19.99 -2.47
C HIS A 6 11.73 19.25 -3.44
N ASP A 7 12.00 19.47 -4.70
CA ASP A 7 11.25 18.98 -5.84
C ASP A 7 10.99 17.47 -5.74
N ILE A 8 9.74 17.15 -5.99
CA ILE A 8 9.21 15.79 -6.10
C ILE A 8 9.86 15.00 -7.26
N ASP A 9 10.67 15.66 -8.10
CA ASP A 9 11.41 15.04 -9.21
C ASP A 9 12.60 14.15 -8.77
N GLU A 10 13.03 14.20 -7.51
CA GLU A 10 13.97 13.20 -6.96
C GLU A 10 13.32 11.84 -6.68
N ARG A 11 12.02 11.68 -6.83
CA ARG A 11 11.32 10.38 -6.69
C ARG A 11 11.85 9.31 -7.64
N THR A 12 12.52 9.70 -8.71
CA THR A 12 13.12 8.76 -9.68
C THR A 12 14.31 7.96 -9.14
N ASN A 13 14.95 8.43 -8.06
CA ASN A 13 16.03 7.69 -7.40
C ASN A 13 15.58 6.85 -6.19
N LEU A 14 14.32 7.03 -5.74
CA LEU A 14 13.78 6.41 -4.52
C LEU A 14 13.50 4.91 -4.70
N THR A 15 13.08 4.51 -5.90
CA THR A 15 12.73 3.11 -6.22
C THR A 15 13.93 2.18 -6.40
N SER A 16 15.17 2.72 -6.40
CA SER A 16 16.39 1.91 -6.57
C SER A 16 16.96 1.35 -5.26
N SER A 17 16.50 1.84 -4.09
CA SER A 17 17.19 1.60 -2.82
C SER A 17 16.54 0.57 -1.89
N ASN A 18 15.40 -0.03 -2.21
CA ASN A 18 14.68 -0.98 -1.31
C ASN A 18 14.60 -0.49 0.15
N LYS A 19 14.39 0.83 0.35
CA LYS A 19 14.26 1.45 1.68
C LYS A 19 12.83 1.91 1.91
N PHE A 20 12.41 1.83 3.15
CA PHE A 20 11.11 2.33 3.58
C PHE A 20 11.20 3.82 3.92
N GLU A 21 10.47 4.66 3.19
CA GLU A 21 10.41 6.11 3.42
C GLU A 21 9.15 6.49 4.18
N LEU A 22 9.35 7.07 5.35
CA LEU A 22 8.28 7.36 6.28
C LEU A 22 8.24 8.85 6.59
N LEU A 23 7.09 9.49 6.37
CA LEU A 23 6.80 10.82 6.87
C LEU A 23 6.33 10.70 8.32
N LEU A 24 7.08 11.30 9.24
CA LEU A 24 6.79 11.29 10.66
C LEU A 24 5.97 12.53 11.08
N PHE A 25 4.98 12.31 11.93
CA PHE A 25 4.10 13.35 12.45
C PHE A 25 3.59 13.01 13.85
N ARG A 26 2.96 13.99 14.51
CA ARG A 26 2.34 13.85 15.82
C ARG A 26 0.87 14.18 15.77
N LEU A 27 0.10 13.50 16.61
CA LEU A 27 -1.35 13.62 16.71
C LEU A 27 -1.82 14.22 18.06
N GLY A 28 -0.87 14.59 18.91
CA GLY A 28 -1.13 15.04 20.28
C GLY A 28 -0.84 13.94 21.29
N GLU A 29 -1.48 14.03 22.45
CA GLU A 29 -1.32 13.07 23.55
C GLU A 29 -2.27 11.88 23.36
N ALA A 30 -1.73 10.68 23.54
CA ALA A 30 -2.54 9.45 23.54
C ALA A 30 -3.44 9.42 24.77
N ALA A 31 -4.72 9.17 24.58
CA ALA A 31 -5.74 9.21 25.66
C ALA A 31 -5.42 8.28 26.83
N ASN A 32 -4.71 7.17 26.58
CA ASN A 32 -4.44 6.13 27.58
C ASN A 32 -3.12 6.32 28.33
N SER A 33 -2.16 7.08 27.81
CA SER A 33 -0.82 7.21 28.40
C SER A 33 -0.39 8.65 28.64
N GLY A 34 -1.03 9.63 28.01
CA GLY A 34 -0.58 11.04 28.01
C GLY A 34 0.72 11.28 27.24
N ASN A 35 1.26 10.25 26.59
CA ASN A 35 2.48 10.36 25.79
C ASN A 35 2.18 10.96 24.41
N ARG A 36 3.13 11.72 23.90
CA ARG A 36 3.11 12.24 22.51
C ARG A 36 3.87 11.27 21.62
N GLU A 37 3.17 10.26 21.13
CA GLU A 37 3.74 9.23 20.26
C GLU A 37 4.07 9.79 18.88
N LEU A 38 5.01 9.14 18.18
CA LEU A 38 5.29 9.37 16.78
C LEU A 38 4.48 8.40 15.91
N PHE A 39 3.85 8.98 14.92
CA PHE A 39 3.15 8.24 13.87
C PHE A 39 3.85 8.46 12.54
N GLY A 40 3.63 7.55 11.62
CA GLY A 40 4.19 7.63 10.28
C GLY A 40 3.22 7.17 9.21
N ILE A 41 3.39 7.72 8.02
CA ILE A 41 2.73 7.30 6.79
C ILE A 41 3.80 7.15 5.71
N ASN A 42 3.66 6.15 4.84
CA ASN A 42 4.54 6.01 3.69
C ASN A 42 4.50 7.27 2.82
N VAL A 43 5.67 7.83 2.51
CA VAL A 43 5.79 9.08 1.73
C VAL A 43 5.15 8.96 0.35
N PHE A 44 5.15 7.78 -0.27
CA PHE A 44 4.52 7.57 -1.57
C PHE A 44 3.01 7.83 -1.58
N LYS A 45 2.33 7.70 -0.44
CA LYS A 45 0.90 8.01 -0.30
C LYS A 45 0.63 9.51 -0.13
N VAL A 46 1.67 10.31 0.20
CA VAL A 46 1.54 11.74 0.45
C VAL A 46 1.77 12.52 -0.85
N ARG A 47 0.76 13.25 -1.27
CA ARG A 47 0.84 14.13 -2.43
C ARG A 47 1.45 15.48 -2.09
N GLU A 48 0.98 16.10 -1.00
CA GLU A 48 1.47 17.39 -0.53
C GLU A 48 1.14 17.63 0.95
N ILE A 49 1.90 18.52 1.57
CA ILE A 49 1.72 18.95 2.96
C ILE A 49 1.36 20.43 2.96
N LEU A 50 0.25 20.79 3.58
CA LEU A 50 -0.28 22.15 3.59
C LEU A 50 -0.51 22.63 5.02
N VAL A 51 -0.45 23.94 5.21
CA VAL A 51 -1.05 24.57 6.39
C VAL A 51 -2.56 24.42 6.30
N MET A 52 -3.22 24.17 7.43
CA MET A 52 -4.66 23.94 7.48
C MET A 52 -5.43 25.07 6.77
N PRO A 53 -6.16 24.76 5.69
CA PRO A 53 -7.00 25.72 5.00
C PRO A 53 -8.34 25.90 5.72
N VAL A 54 -9.20 26.74 5.18
CA VAL A 54 -10.59 26.86 5.64
C VAL A 54 -11.33 25.55 5.32
N ILE A 55 -11.94 24.98 6.36
CA ILE A 55 -12.73 23.75 6.27
C ILE A 55 -14.22 24.11 6.25
N THR A 56 -14.94 23.59 5.26
CA THR A 56 -16.40 23.69 5.18
C THR A 56 -17.00 22.42 5.77
N SER A 57 -17.77 22.56 6.84
CA SER A 57 -18.43 21.43 7.51
C SER A 57 -19.45 20.77 6.58
N MET A 58 -19.57 19.45 6.65
CA MET A 58 -20.55 18.67 5.90
C MET A 58 -21.69 18.21 6.82
N ALA A 59 -22.93 18.33 6.35
CA ALA A 59 -24.08 17.79 7.06
C ALA A 59 -24.03 16.25 7.09
N ASN A 60 -24.35 15.66 8.24
CA ASN A 60 -24.38 14.20 8.45
C ASN A 60 -23.06 13.48 8.12
N ALA A 61 -21.92 14.16 8.18
CA ALA A 61 -20.61 13.52 8.01
C ALA A 61 -20.32 12.58 9.20
N SER A 62 -19.44 11.60 8.97
CA SER A 62 -18.87 10.76 10.03
C SER A 62 -18.23 11.64 11.12
N PRO A 63 -18.29 11.27 12.41
CA PRO A 63 -17.67 12.02 13.51
C PRO A 63 -16.19 12.33 13.31
N HIS A 64 -15.50 11.52 12.51
CA HIS A 64 -14.08 11.69 12.19
C HIS A 64 -13.82 12.57 10.96
N VAL A 65 -14.87 12.99 10.23
CA VAL A 65 -14.74 13.89 9.07
C VAL A 65 -14.98 15.34 9.53
N MET A 66 -13.97 16.17 9.41
CA MET A 66 -14.08 17.60 9.76
C MET A 66 -14.95 18.39 8.76
N GLY A 67 -15.00 17.90 7.52
CA GLY A 67 -15.67 18.56 6.40
C GLY A 67 -14.86 18.43 5.12
N VAL A 68 -14.91 19.42 4.26
CA VAL A 68 -14.18 19.48 3.00
C VAL A 68 -13.35 20.76 2.89
N ALA A 69 -12.24 20.67 2.19
CA ALA A 69 -11.37 21.79 1.83
C ALA A 69 -11.28 21.93 0.29
N ASN A 70 -11.22 23.16 -0.18
CA ASN A 70 -10.88 23.44 -1.58
C ASN A 70 -9.35 23.54 -1.70
N ILE A 71 -8.74 22.55 -2.33
CA ILE A 71 -7.30 22.51 -2.56
C ILE A 71 -7.07 22.50 -4.08
N ARG A 72 -6.51 23.61 -4.59
CA ARG A 72 -6.23 23.78 -6.03
C ARG A 72 -7.45 23.54 -6.94
N GLY A 73 -8.65 23.91 -6.47
CA GLY A 73 -9.90 23.73 -7.22
C GLY A 73 -10.56 22.36 -7.03
N GLN A 74 -9.95 21.43 -6.33
CA GLN A 74 -10.56 20.15 -5.93
C GLN A 74 -11.20 20.25 -4.55
N ILE A 75 -12.40 19.72 -4.39
CA ILE A 75 -13.07 19.58 -3.09
C ILE A 75 -12.63 18.24 -2.49
N ILE A 76 -11.85 18.32 -1.42
CA ILE A 76 -11.19 17.18 -0.79
C ILE A 76 -11.73 16.98 0.63
N PRO A 77 -12.18 15.76 1.00
CA PRO A 77 -12.61 15.47 2.37
C PRO A 77 -11.42 15.54 3.32
N VAL A 78 -11.66 16.06 4.53
CA VAL A 78 -10.66 16.23 5.58
C VAL A 78 -11.02 15.37 6.79
N ILE A 79 -10.14 14.46 7.13
CA ILE A 79 -10.28 13.49 8.22
C ILE A 79 -9.49 13.98 9.43
N ASN A 80 -10.12 13.98 10.60
CA ASN A 80 -9.50 14.26 11.89
C ASN A 80 -8.74 13.02 12.36
N LEU A 81 -7.47 12.90 11.96
CA LEU A 81 -6.68 11.69 12.24
C LEU A 81 -6.49 11.44 13.75
N PRO A 82 -6.21 12.46 14.61
CA PRO A 82 -6.20 12.28 16.05
C PRO A 82 -7.47 11.63 16.60
N SER A 83 -8.64 12.04 16.13
CA SER A 83 -9.91 11.47 16.62
C SER A 83 -10.11 10.01 16.23
N VAL A 84 -9.53 9.59 15.11
CA VAL A 84 -9.55 8.18 14.66
C VAL A 84 -8.66 7.31 15.55
N VAL A 85 -7.44 7.81 15.83
CA VAL A 85 -6.41 7.06 16.58
C VAL A 85 -6.61 7.17 18.11
N GLY A 86 -7.49 8.06 18.57
CA GLY A 86 -7.74 8.27 20.00
C GLY A 86 -6.70 9.18 20.66
N CYS A 87 -6.16 10.15 19.91
CA CYS A 87 -5.25 11.16 20.41
C CYS A 87 -5.96 12.52 20.60
N LYS A 88 -5.42 13.33 21.50
CA LYS A 88 -5.90 14.68 21.78
C LYS A 88 -4.81 15.70 21.41
N PRO A 89 -5.01 16.52 20.37
CA PRO A 89 -4.06 17.56 20.00
C PRO A 89 -3.90 18.60 21.12
N ASN A 90 -2.66 19.01 21.40
CA ASN A 90 -2.36 20.03 22.41
C ASN A 90 -2.42 21.45 21.83
N ASN A 91 -1.97 21.59 20.57
CA ASN A 91 -1.85 22.88 19.88
C ASN A 91 -2.86 23.03 18.74
N GLY A 92 -3.89 22.18 18.71
CA GLY A 92 -4.85 22.11 17.61
C GLY A 92 -4.30 21.42 16.38
N LEU A 93 -5.06 21.46 15.28
CA LEU A 93 -4.71 20.82 14.01
C LEU A 93 -4.25 21.91 13.03
N ALA A 94 -2.94 22.01 12.82
CA ALA A 94 -2.35 23.09 12.03
C ALA A 94 -1.92 22.63 10.61
N ILE A 95 -1.77 21.32 10.39
CA ILE A 95 -1.22 20.76 9.17
C ILE A 95 -2.21 19.79 8.53
N LEU A 96 -2.23 19.81 7.21
CA LEU A 96 -3.02 18.92 6.39
C LEU A 96 -2.09 18.07 5.51
N LEU A 97 -2.14 16.76 5.67
CA LEU A 97 -1.48 15.80 4.79
C LEU A 97 -2.46 15.42 3.68
N VAL A 98 -2.24 15.92 2.48
CA VAL A 98 -3.02 15.54 1.31
C VAL A 98 -2.45 14.24 0.75
N THR A 99 -3.29 13.23 0.67
CA THR A 99 -2.92 11.91 0.19
C THR A 99 -3.71 11.54 -1.05
N GLU A 100 -3.09 10.75 -1.91
CA GLU A 100 -3.71 10.24 -3.12
C GLU A 100 -3.44 8.74 -3.24
N PHE A 101 -4.46 7.95 -2.95
CA PHE A 101 -4.45 6.49 -3.08
C PHE A 101 -5.87 5.96 -3.25
N ALA A 102 -6.01 4.70 -3.65
CA ALA A 102 -7.32 4.07 -3.88
C ALA A 102 -8.21 4.88 -4.84
N ARG A 103 -7.61 5.54 -5.85
CA ARG A 103 -8.29 6.42 -6.84
C ARG A 103 -9.04 7.60 -6.23
N SER A 104 -8.71 7.97 -5.01
CA SER A 104 -9.31 9.13 -4.35
C SER A 104 -8.24 10.04 -3.76
N THR A 105 -8.58 11.31 -3.67
CA THR A 105 -7.79 12.30 -2.96
C THR A 105 -8.52 12.66 -1.68
N GLN A 106 -7.86 12.52 -0.56
CA GLN A 106 -8.34 12.87 0.78
C GLN A 106 -7.22 13.57 1.54
N ALA A 107 -7.57 14.12 2.68
CA ALA A 107 -6.59 14.80 3.52
C ALA A 107 -6.76 14.41 4.99
N PHE A 108 -5.64 14.24 5.67
CA PHE A 108 -5.59 13.93 7.08
C PHE A 108 -5.07 15.14 7.85
N ALA A 109 -5.88 15.63 8.79
CA ALA A 109 -5.48 16.70 9.69
C ALA A 109 -4.60 16.14 10.80
N VAL A 110 -3.42 16.73 11.00
CA VAL A 110 -2.43 16.36 12.02
C VAL A 110 -1.99 17.58 12.83
N GLU A 111 -1.47 17.36 14.04
CA GLU A 111 -0.99 18.45 14.88
C GLU A 111 0.32 19.03 14.35
N GLU A 112 1.28 18.17 14.03
CA GLU A 112 2.65 18.54 13.67
C GLU A 112 3.26 17.53 12.73
N VAL A 113 3.99 17.99 11.72
CA VAL A 113 4.87 17.16 10.88
C VAL A 113 6.31 17.33 11.37
N SER A 114 7.00 16.23 11.58
CA SER A 114 8.35 16.22 12.12
C SER A 114 9.42 16.15 11.01
N GLU A 115 9.60 15.01 10.40
CA GLU A 115 10.67 14.75 9.43
C GLU A 115 10.31 13.59 8.50
N ILE A 116 11.07 13.42 7.42
CA ILE A 116 11.03 12.22 6.59
C ILE A 116 12.28 11.39 6.93
N VAL A 117 12.06 10.12 7.22
CA VAL A 117 13.14 9.16 7.50
C VAL A 117 13.18 8.07 6.46
N ARG A 118 14.40 7.56 6.20
CA ARG A 118 14.65 6.41 5.32
C ARG A 118 15.17 5.26 6.17
N LEU A 119 14.41 4.19 6.22
CA LEU A 119 14.67 3.04 7.07
C LEU A 119 14.99 1.80 6.24
N GLU A 120 15.88 0.98 6.76
CA GLU A 120 16.02 -0.38 6.27
C GLU A 120 14.81 -1.21 6.70
N TRP A 121 14.33 -2.12 5.88
CA TRP A 121 13.17 -2.95 6.21
C TRP A 121 13.32 -3.74 7.52
N GLN A 122 14.56 -4.05 7.93
CA GLN A 122 14.85 -4.70 9.22
C GLN A 122 14.48 -3.84 10.44
N GLN A 123 14.33 -2.52 10.25
CA GLN A 123 13.92 -1.59 11.29
C GLN A 123 12.39 -1.48 11.40
N VAL A 124 11.64 -2.09 10.47
CA VAL A 124 10.17 -2.03 10.39
C VAL A 124 9.60 -3.38 10.78
N LEU A 125 8.97 -3.43 11.95
CA LEU A 125 8.43 -4.66 12.54
C LEU A 125 6.93 -4.72 12.33
N SER A 126 6.41 -5.81 11.82
CA SER A 126 4.96 -6.01 11.67
C SER A 126 4.25 -5.90 13.02
N ALA A 127 3.16 -5.17 13.06
CA ALA A 127 2.30 -5.01 14.24
C ALA A 127 1.00 -5.83 14.13
N GLU A 128 0.92 -6.80 13.21
CA GLU A 128 -0.28 -7.63 13.04
C GLU A 128 -0.73 -8.25 14.37
N GLY A 129 -1.98 -8.00 14.72
CA GLY A 129 -2.60 -8.51 15.96
C GLY A 129 -2.38 -7.67 17.22
N GLN A 130 -1.61 -6.59 17.18
CA GLN A 130 -1.29 -5.79 18.37
C GLN A 130 -1.90 -4.36 18.39
N GLY A 131 -2.42 -3.86 17.29
CA GLY A 131 -2.79 -2.44 17.17
C GLY A 131 -4.24 -2.13 16.77
N GLY A 132 -5.19 -3.06 16.93
CA GLY A 132 -6.60 -2.79 16.58
C GLY A 132 -6.85 -2.55 15.08
N GLY A 133 -5.92 -2.94 14.19
CA GLY A 133 -6.07 -2.84 12.74
C GLY A 133 -5.67 -1.49 12.12
N LEU A 134 -5.39 -0.46 12.93
CA LEU A 134 -5.00 0.86 12.41
C LEU A 134 -3.50 1.03 12.21
N VAL A 135 -2.68 0.12 12.75
CA VAL A 135 -1.22 0.16 12.70
C VAL A 135 -0.72 -1.08 11.96
N THR A 136 -0.01 -0.88 10.87
CA THR A 136 0.60 -1.98 10.09
C THR A 136 1.92 -2.44 10.70
N SER A 137 2.71 -1.50 11.20
CA SER A 137 4.09 -1.76 11.63
C SER A 137 4.55 -0.79 12.72
N ILE A 138 5.59 -1.19 13.45
CA ILE A 138 6.35 -0.33 14.34
C ILE A 138 7.74 -0.10 13.73
N ALA A 139 8.08 1.14 13.46
CA ALA A 139 9.37 1.54 12.91
C ALA A 139 10.34 1.94 14.04
N ARG A 140 11.56 1.38 14.00
CA ARG A 140 12.69 1.82 14.83
C ARG A 140 13.46 2.90 14.09
N LEU A 141 13.50 4.11 14.65
CA LEU A 141 14.04 5.27 13.92
C LEU A 141 15.56 5.39 14.06
N ASP A 142 16.12 4.89 15.14
CA ASP A 142 17.54 4.99 15.45
C ASP A 142 18.18 3.60 15.44
N GLY A 143 19.51 3.55 15.25
CA GLY A 143 20.25 2.29 15.17
C GLY A 143 20.50 1.61 16.54
N ASP A 144 20.15 2.27 17.64
CA ASP A 144 20.28 1.71 19.00
C ASP A 144 19.04 0.86 19.31
N ALA A 145 19.25 -0.44 19.59
CA ALA A 145 18.16 -1.36 19.87
C ALA A 145 17.50 -1.15 21.25
N GLU A 146 18.21 -0.55 22.21
CA GLU A 146 17.72 -0.41 23.59
C GLU A 146 17.02 0.94 23.84
N ASN A 147 17.42 2.01 23.15
CA ASN A 147 16.91 3.37 23.33
C ASN A 147 16.37 4.00 22.04
N THR A 148 15.91 3.19 21.10
CA THR A 148 15.41 3.68 19.82
C THR A 148 14.08 4.41 19.98
N ARG A 149 13.92 5.53 19.26
CA ARG A 149 12.62 6.13 19.07
C ARG A 149 11.77 5.19 18.20
N LEU A 150 10.52 5.00 18.59
CA LEU A 150 9.57 4.20 17.86
C LEU A 150 8.54 5.09 17.15
N ALA A 151 8.12 4.69 15.96
CA ALA A 151 6.99 5.29 15.28
C ALA A 151 5.98 4.22 14.87
N GLN A 152 4.70 4.53 15.03
CA GLN A 152 3.59 3.68 14.61
C GLN A 152 3.23 3.99 13.16
N VAL A 153 3.37 3.04 12.26
CA VAL A 153 3.01 3.20 10.84
C VAL A 153 1.51 2.93 10.70
N LEU A 154 0.77 3.97 10.27
CA LEU A 154 -0.67 3.91 10.15
C LEU A 154 -1.13 3.27 8.83
N ASP A 155 -2.13 2.40 8.91
CA ASP A 155 -2.88 1.91 7.75
C ASP A 155 -3.94 2.97 7.34
N VAL A 156 -3.51 3.92 6.53
CA VAL A 156 -4.40 4.99 6.08
C VAL A 156 -5.47 4.51 5.10
N GLU A 157 -5.29 3.35 4.48
CA GLU A 157 -6.29 2.73 3.61
C GLU A 157 -7.43 2.15 4.45
N GLN A 158 -7.07 1.41 5.52
CA GLN A 158 -8.04 0.91 6.49
C GLN A 158 -8.77 2.07 7.17
N ILE A 159 -8.04 3.10 7.62
CA ILE A 159 -8.62 4.30 8.23
C ILE A 159 -9.63 4.96 7.29
N LEU A 160 -9.30 5.12 6.01
CA LEU A 160 -10.19 5.72 5.03
C LEU A 160 -11.48 4.91 4.88
N GLN A 161 -11.38 3.59 4.83
CA GLN A 161 -12.56 2.72 4.71
C GLN A 161 -13.44 2.75 5.96
N ASP A 162 -12.85 2.80 7.16
CA ASP A 162 -13.60 2.85 8.41
C ASP A 162 -14.34 4.19 8.57
N VAL A 163 -13.68 5.30 8.17
CA VAL A 163 -14.23 6.66 8.33
C VAL A 163 -15.17 7.04 7.20
N MET A 164 -14.87 6.64 5.99
CA MET A 164 -15.59 6.94 4.77
C MET A 164 -15.79 5.65 3.96
N PRO A 165 -16.61 4.71 4.47
CA PRO A 165 -16.87 3.49 3.72
C PRO A 165 -17.38 3.90 2.33
N PRO A 166 -16.89 3.26 1.26
CA PRO A 166 -17.40 3.52 -0.06
C PRO A 166 -18.92 3.34 0.01
N GLU A 167 -19.66 4.38 -0.41
CA GLU A 167 -21.09 4.20 -0.65
C GLU A 167 -21.21 2.87 -1.39
N ARG A 168 -22.12 1.97 -0.92
CA ARG A 168 -22.30 0.65 -1.53
C ARG A 168 -22.23 0.80 -3.04
N ARG A 169 -21.03 0.87 -3.57
CA ARG A 169 -20.83 0.42 -4.93
C ARG A 169 -21.32 -0.99 -4.82
N GLU A 170 -22.46 -1.26 -5.44
CA GLU A 170 -22.84 -2.64 -5.74
C GLU A 170 -21.51 -3.33 -5.95
N THR A 171 -21.21 -4.31 -5.11
CA THR A 171 -20.05 -5.15 -5.33
C THR A 171 -20.21 -5.53 -6.78
N VAL A 172 -19.48 -4.84 -7.66
CA VAL A 172 -19.42 -5.19 -9.06
C VAL A 172 -18.63 -6.48 -8.99
N THR A 173 -19.38 -7.53 -8.64
CA THR A 173 -18.97 -8.89 -8.87
C THR A 173 -18.53 -8.84 -10.31
N ALA A 174 -17.28 -9.14 -10.58
CA ALA A 174 -16.73 -9.22 -11.93
C ALA A 174 -17.75 -10.00 -12.77
N ASN A 175 -18.59 -9.29 -13.51
CA ASN A 175 -19.91 -9.68 -14.07
C ASN A 175 -19.91 -11.10 -14.66
N GLY A 176 -19.77 -12.15 -13.84
CA GLY A 176 -19.66 -13.54 -14.26
C GLY A 176 -18.40 -13.87 -15.07
N VAL A 177 -17.43 -12.97 -15.16
CA VAL A 177 -16.17 -13.21 -15.87
C VAL A 177 -15.42 -14.31 -15.15
N LYS A 178 -15.29 -15.47 -15.80
CA LYS A 178 -14.48 -16.58 -15.34
C LYS A 178 -13.14 -16.56 -16.06
N VAL A 179 -12.06 -16.56 -15.29
CA VAL A 179 -10.70 -16.65 -15.81
C VAL A 179 -10.25 -18.10 -15.71
N LYS A 180 -9.92 -18.71 -16.85
CA LYS A 180 -9.37 -20.06 -16.85
C LYS A 180 -7.84 -19.98 -16.77
N LEU A 181 -7.30 -20.41 -15.65
CA LEU A 181 -5.87 -20.67 -15.54
C LEU A 181 -5.51 -22.00 -16.21
N PRO A 182 -4.24 -22.18 -16.64
CA PRO A 182 -3.71 -23.50 -16.98
C PRO A 182 -3.94 -24.48 -15.83
N ALA A 183 -4.29 -25.72 -16.17
CA ALA A 183 -4.66 -26.73 -15.17
C ALA A 183 -3.52 -26.95 -14.15
N GLY A 184 -3.86 -26.88 -12.86
CA GLY A 184 -2.91 -27.10 -11.77
C GLY A 184 -2.06 -25.88 -11.41
N THR A 185 -2.33 -24.70 -12.00
CA THR A 185 -1.64 -23.45 -11.66
C THR A 185 -2.43 -22.59 -10.70
N VAL A 186 -1.72 -21.70 -10.00
CA VAL A 186 -2.28 -20.70 -9.09
C VAL A 186 -1.76 -19.31 -9.42
N VAL A 187 -2.44 -18.27 -8.96
CA VAL A 187 -1.89 -16.93 -8.84
C VAL A 187 -1.13 -16.85 -7.51
N LEU A 188 0.14 -16.47 -7.54
CA LEU A 188 0.88 -16.12 -6.33
C LEU A 188 0.71 -14.63 -6.09
N ALA A 189 0.07 -14.27 -4.98
CA ALA A 189 -0.18 -12.87 -4.66
C ALA A 189 0.55 -12.44 -3.38
N ALA A 190 0.97 -11.17 -3.32
CA ALA A 190 1.66 -10.57 -2.18
C ALA A 190 1.10 -9.18 -1.89
N ASP A 191 0.70 -8.93 -0.63
CA ASP A 191 0.22 -7.64 -0.15
C ASP A 191 0.34 -7.60 1.38
N ASP A 192 0.79 -6.50 1.97
CA ASP A 192 0.97 -6.37 3.42
C ASP A 192 -0.31 -5.99 4.16
N SER A 193 -1.28 -5.37 3.48
CA SER A 193 -2.58 -5.02 4.04
C SER A 193 -3.49 -6.23 4.15
N ALA A 194 -3.95 -6.55 5.35
CA ALA A 194 -4.90 -7.65 5.59
C ALA A 194 -6.20 -7.49 4.79
N LEU A 195 -6.64 -6.24 4.66
CA LEU A 195 -7.82 -5.89 3.88
C LEU A 195 -7.61 -6.15 2.39
N ALA A 196 -6.51 -5.66 1.82
CA ALA A 196 -6.21 -5.87 0.40
C ALA A 196 -6.06 -7.36 0.09
N ARG A 197 -5.41 -8.14 0.97
CA ARG A 197 -5.34 -9.60 0.82
C ARG A 197 -6.72 -10.24 0.75
N SER A 198 -7.62 -9.89 1.67
CA SER A 198 -8.99 -10.41 1.66
C SER A 198 -9.75 -10.06 0.38
N MET A 199 -9.58 -8.83 -0.12
CA MET A 199 -10.22 -8.38 -1.36
C MET A 199 -9.65 -9.08 -2.60
N ILE A 200 -8.34 -9.31 -2.65
CA ILE A 200 -7.70 -10.06 -3.73
C ILE A 200 -8.17 -11.51 -3.73
N GLU A 201 -8.16 -12.17 -2.56
CA GLU A 201 -8.62 -13.56 -2.43
C GLU A 201 -10.07 -13.72 -2.86
N GLN A 202 -10.96 -12.83 -2.40
CA GLN A 202 -12.36 -12.85 -2.80
C GLN A 202 -12.54 -12.59 -4.29
N GLY A 203 -11.88 -11.57 -4.84
CA GLY A 203 -11.96 -11.24 -6.27
C GLY A 203 -11.47 -12.38 -7.17
N LEU A 204 -10.36 -13.02 -6.81
CA LEU A 204 -9.84 -14.18 -7.54
C LEU A 204 -10.76 -15.40 -7.41
N ALA A 205 -11.30 -15.65 -6.22
CA ALA A 205 -12.26 -16.73 -5.99
C ALA A 205 -13.56 -16.54 -6.79
N ASP A 206 -14.08 -15.31 -6.87
CA ASP A 206 -15.25 -14.98 -7.68
C ASP A 206 -15.02 -15.23 -9.17
N MET A 207 -13.78 -15.05 -9.64
CA MET A 207 -13.35 -15.38 -11.01
C MET A 207 -13.05 -16.87 -11.21
N GLY A 208 -13.07 -17.69 -10.15
CA GLY A 208 -12.73 -19.10 -10.18
C GLY A 208 -11.22 -19.39 -10.26
N VAL A 209 -10.40 -18.43 -9.81
CA VAL A 209 -8.94 -18.48 -9.86
C VAL A 209 -8.39 -18.91 -8.50
N ALA A 210 -7.58 -19.97 -8.48
CA ALA A 210 -6.87 -20.39 -7.27
C ALA A 210 -5.72 -19.43 -6.96
N CYS A 211 -5.59 -19.06 -5.69
CA CYS A 211 -4.60 -18.11 -5.20
C CYS A 211 -3.78 -18.68 -4.04
N VAL A 212 -2.50 -18.33 -4.02
CA VAL A 212 -1.63 -18.48 -2.85
C VAL A 212 -1.23 -17.08 -2.42
N MET A 213 -1.66 -16.68 -1.22
CA MET A 213 -1.42 -15.36 -0.67
C MET A 213 -0.19 -15.35 0.23
N THR A 214 0.59 -14.28 0.15
CA THR A 214 1.74 -13.96 1.02
C THR A 214 1.62 -12.53 1.53
N LYS A 215 2.36 -12.21 2.61
CA LYS A 215 2.26 -10.91 3.28
C LYS A 215 3.36 -9.93 2.88
N THR A 216 4.45 -10.44 2.33
CA THR A 216 5.63 -9.64 1.95
C THR A 216 6.19 -10.13 0.61
N GLY A 217 6.91 -9.27 -0.07
CA GLY A 217 7.63 -9.67 -1.28
C GLY A 217 8.69 -10.74 -1.00
N LYS A 218 9.26 -10.74 0.21
CA LYS A 218 10.21 -11.78 0.63
C LYS A 218 9.54 -13.15 0.76
N GLU A 219 8.40 -13.22 1.43
CA GLU A 219 7.61 -14.46 1.51
C GLU A 219 7.24 -14.98 0.11
N ALA A 220 6.82 -14.07 -0.79
CA ALA A 220 6.52 -14.44 -2.18
C ALA A 220 7.74 -14.99 -2.91
N TRP A 221 8.90 -14.36 -2.74
CA TRP A 221 10.16 -14.82 -3.31
C TRP A 221 10.57 -16.19 -2.79
N GLU A 222 10.53 -16.42 -1.47
CA GLU A 222 10.81 -17.71 -0.83
C GLU A 222 9.83 -18.80 -1.31
N LYS A 223 8.55 -18.42 -1.46
CA LYS A 223 7.51 -19.33 -1.99
C LYS A 223 7.79 -19.75 -3.42
N LEU A 224 8.21 -18.81 -4.29
CA LEU A 224 8.62 -19.12 -5.67
C LEU A 224 9.79 -20.10 -5.71
N GLN A 225 10.79 -19.89 -4.87
CA GLN A 225 11.95 -20.77 -4.77
C GLN A 225 11.54 -22.19 -4.31
N SER A 226 10.66 -22.27 -3.33
CA SER A 226 10.11 -23.56 -2.85
C SER A 226 9.32 -24.27 -3.96
N ILE A 227 8.44 -23.56 -4.66
CA ILE A 227 7.67 -24.11 -5.79
C ILE A 227 8.60 -24.58 -6.90
N HIS A 228 9.67 -23.85 -7.19
CA HIS A 228 10.68 -24.26 -8.18
C HIS A 228 11.31 -25.60 -7.81
N THR A 229 11.76 -25.73 -6.56
CA THR A 229 12.37 -26.98 -6.09
C THR A 229 11.42 -28.17 -6.19
N GLN A 230 10.14 -27.97 -5.82
CA GLN A 230 9.11 -28.99 -5.95
C GLN A 230 8.81 -29.34 -7.41
N SER A 231 8.71 -28.33 -8.27
CA SER A 231 8.43 -28.54 -9.70
C SER A 231 9.55 -29.34 -10.38
N GLN A 232 10.81 -29.04 -10.05
CA GLN A 232 11.96 -29.80 -10.58
C GLN A 232 11.89 -31.29 -10.19
N ALA A 233 11.52 -31.59 -8.94
CA ALA A 233 11.35 -32.97 -8.49
C ALA A 233 10.24 -33.73 -9.28
N GLU A 234 9.26 -32.99 -9.82
CA GLU A 234 8.18 -33.50 -10.65
C GLU A 234 8.51 -33.50 -12.17
N GLY A 235 9.69 -33.04 -12.57
CA GLY A 235 10.06 -32.84 -13.97
C GLY A 235 9.29 -31.70 -14.66
N LYS A 236 8.82 -30.71 -13.88
CA LYS A 236 8.03 -29.57 -14.33
C LYS A 236 8.79 -28.26 -14.16
N THR A 237 8.26 -27.20 -14.75
CA THR A 237 8.73 -25.83 -14.58
C THR A 237 7.88 -25.09 -13.53
N VAL A 238 8.31 -23.92 -13.09
CA VAL A 238 7.51 -23.07 -12.18
C VAL A 238 6.20 -22.63 -12.86
N ARG A 239 6.20 -22.40 -14.18
CA ARG A 239 5.00 -22.04 -14.94
C ARG A 239 3.90 -23.10 -14.91
N ASP A 240 4.25 -24.36 -14.70
CA ASP A 240 3.26 -25.45 -14.56
C ASP A 240 2.56 -25.42 -13.18
N LYS A 241 3.00 -24.57 -12.27
CA LYS A 241 2.43 -24.40 -10.91
C LYS A 241 1.97 -22.97 -10.63
N VAL A 242 2.62 -21.96 -11.22
CA VAL A 242 2.30 -20.53 -11.02
C VAL A 242 1.99 -19.92 -12.37
N ALA A 243 0.76 -19.46 -12.55
CA ALA A 243 0.33 -18.80 -13.78
C ALA A 243 0.89 -17.38 -13.89
N LEU A 244 0.87 -16.62 -12.79
CA LEU A 244 1.43 -15.27 -12.68
C LEU A 244 1.66 -14.89 -11.22
N VAL A 245 2.40 -13.79 -11.03
CA VAL A 245 2.60 -13.14 -9.73
C VAL A 245 1.82 -11.83 -9.73
N LEU A 246 1.03 -11.60 -8.67
CA LEU A 246 0.34 -10.34 -8.38
C LEU A 246 0.99 -9.74 -7.13
N THR A 247 1.52 -8.53 -7.20
CA THR A 247 2.26 -7.96 -6.07
C THR A 247 1.87 -6.52 -5.80
N ASP A 248 1.71 -6.17 -4.52
CA ASP A 248 1.73 -4.77 -4.12
C ASP A 248 3.13 -4.18 -4.29
N LEU A 249 3.21 -2.84 -4.35
CA LEU A 249 4.47 -2.11 -4.37
C LEU A 249 5.06 -1.95 -2.99
N GLU A 250 4.24 -1.58 -2.02
CA GLU A 250 4.68 -1.13 -0.70
C GLU A 250 4.54 -2.25 0.33
N MET A 251 5.53 -3.13 0.39
CA MET A 251 5.54 -4.24 1.34
C MET A 251 6.80 -4.24 2.21
N PRO A 252 6.70 -4.69 3.48
CA PRO A 252 7.86 -4.90 4.34
C PRO A 252 8.85 -5.91 3.76
N GLU A 253 10.10 -5.84 4.19
CA GLU A 253 11.23 -6.73 3.88
C GLU A 253 11.66 -6.72 2.40
N MET A 254 10.73 -6.78 1.47
CA MET A 254 10.97 -6.69 0.03
C MET A 254 9.78 -6.03 -0.65
N ASP A 255 10.01 -4.87 -1.26
CA ASP A 255 9.01 -4.16 -2.04
C ASP A 255 8.69 -4.86 -3.37
N GLY A 256 7.56 -4.49 -3.99
CA GLY A 256 7.11 -5.11 -5.24
C GLY A 256 8.02 -4.82 -6.44
N PHE A 257 8.73 -3.70 -6.45
CA PHE A 257 9.72 -3.41 -7.50
C PHE A 257 10.92 -4.37 -7.40
N THR A 258 11.43 -4.58 -6.18
CA THR A 258 12.54 -5.49 -5.91
C THR A 258 12.13 -6.93 -6.20
N LEU A 259 10.93 -7.36 -5.77
CA LEU A 259 10.39 -8.67 -6.11
C LEU A 259 10.30 -8.86 -7.63
N THR A 260 9.73 -7.90 -8.35
CA THR A 260 9.60 -7.95 -9.81
C THR A 260 10.95 -8.05 -10.48
N ARG A 261 11.91 -7.23 -10.08
CA ARG A 261 13.28 -7.24 -10.62
C ARG A 261 13.96 -8.59 -10.37
N ASN A 262 13.82 -9.16 -9.18
CA ASN A 262 14.36 -10.47 -8.85
C ASN A 262 13.75 -11.57 -9.75
N ILE A 263 12.42 -11.56 -9.94
CA ILE A 263 11.74 -12.51 -10.82
C ILE A 263 12.24 -12.37 -12.27
N LYS A 264 12.30 -11.14 -12.79
CA LYS A 264 12.65 -10.89 -14.21
C LYS A 264 14.13 -11.08 -14.52
N SER A 265 15.01 -10.92 -13.52
CA SER A 265 16.45 -11.15 -13.69
C SER A 265 16.88 -12.62 -13.51
N ASP A 266 16.08 -13.43 -12.82
CA ASP A 266 16.39 -14.84 -12.59
C ASP A 266 15.91 -15.72 -13.75
N ALA A 267 16.82 -16.47 -14.35
CA ALA A 267 16.53 -17.35 -15.49
C ALA A 267 15.43 -18.40 -15.21
N ARG A 268 15.24 -18.77 -13.95
CA ARG A 268 14.21 -19.73 -13.51
C ARG A 268 12.80 -19.15 -13.54
N PHE A 269 12.68 -17.82 -13.32
CA PHE A 269 11.40 -17.14 -13.07
C PHE A 269 11.05 -16.07 -14.10
N ARG A 270 12.01 -15.60 -14.91
CA ARG A 270 11.82 -14.46 -15.83
C ARG A 270 10.65 -14.58 -16.80
N SER A 271 10.22 -15.81 -17.09
CA SER A 271 9.07 -16.08 -17.95
C SER A 271 7.72 -15.93 -17.24
N LEU A 272 7.70 -15.85 -15.89
CA LEU A 272 6.47 -15.62 -15.14
C LEU A 272 5.97 -14.19 -15.39
N PRO A 273 4.70 -14.03 -15.76
CA PRO A 273 4.08 -12.72 -15.78
C PRO A 273 4.02 -12.14 -14.37
N VAL A 274 4.30 -10.82 -14.25
CA VAL A 274 4.18 -10.08 -13.00
C VAL A 274 3.25 -8.89 -13.21
N ILE A 275 2.19 -8.85 -12.42
CA ILE A 275 1.26 -7.72 -12.36
C ILE A 275 1.51 -6.98 -11.06
N ILE A 276 1.73 -5.68 -11.14
CA ILE A 276 1.80 -4.81 -9.95
C ILE A 276 0.40 -4.28 -9.67
N HIS A 277 -0.07 -4.47 -8.44
CA HIS A 277 -1.38 -4.05 -7.94
C HIS A 277 -1.18 -3.09 -6.77
N SER A 278 -1.32 -1.79 -7.01
CA SER A 278 -0.97 -0.77 -6.03
C SER A 278 -2.07 0.26 -5.84
N SER A 279 -2.13 0.82 -4.63
CA SER A 279 -2.97 1.97 -4.32
C SER A 279 -2.47 3.27 -4.93
N LEU A 280 -1.18 3.33 -5.28
CA LEU A 280 -0.58 4.50 -5.91
C LEU A 280 -1.14 4.71 -7.31
N THR A 281 -1.48 5.94 -7.64
CA THR A 281 -1.97 6.35 -8.96
C THR A 281 -1.04 7.42 -9.54
N GLY A 282 -0.80 7.40 -10.85
CA GLY A 282 -0.05 8.43 -11.54
C GLY A 282 0.94 7.92 -12.59
N ALA A 283 1.17 8.72 -13.62
CA ALA A 283 2.02 8.40 -14.78
C ALA A 283 3.50 8.13 -14.40
N ALA A 284 3.99 8.72 -13.31
CA ALA A 284 5.34 8.49 -12.83
C ALA A 284 5.55 7.02 -12.40
N ASN A 285 4.55 6.43 -11.74
CA ASN A 285 4.61 5.05 -11.29
C ASN A 285 4.55 4.05 -12.45
N GLU A 286 3.77 4.35 -13.51
CA GLU A 286 3.72 3.51 -14.71
C GLU A 286 5.08 3.41 -15.42
N GLY A 287 5.85 4.50 -15.46
CA GLY A 287 7.19 4.52 -16.03
C GLY A 287 8.14 3.59 -15.26
N HIS A 288 8.08 3.61 -13.94
CA HIS A 288 8.90 2.75 -13.08
C HIS A 288 8.52 1.28 -13.18
N VAL A 289 7.23 0.98 -13.20
CA VAL A 289 6.71 -0.39 -13.39
C VAL A 289 7.27 -1.02 -14.67
N LYS A 290 7.25 -0.27 -15.78
CA LYS A 290 7.85 -0.72 -17.04
C LYS A 290 9.36 -0.93 -16.93
N SER A 291 10.07 -0.09 -16.20
CA SER A 291 11.53 -0.16 -16.06
C SER A 291 12.00 -1.42 -15.32
N VAL A 292 11.21 -1.95 -14.38
CA VAL A 292 11.52 -3.20 -13.66
C VAL A 292 11.06 -4.45 -14.40
N GLY A 293 10.37 -4.29 -15.54
CA GLY A 293 9.94 -5.38 -16.41
C GLY A 293 8.62 -6.03 -16.01
N ALA A 294 7.78 -5.35 -15.23
CA ALA A 294 6.43 -5.83 -14.96
C ALA A 294 5.59 -5.87 -16.24
N ASP A 295 4.71 -6.85 -16.35
CA ASP A 295 3.87 -7.08 -17.53
C ASP A 295 2.63 -6.21 -17.55
N ALA A 296 2.14 -5.83 -16.37
CA ALA A 296 1.02 -4.90 -16.20
C ALA A 296 1.07 -4.17 -14.85
N TYR A 297 0.32 -3.07 -14.79
CA TYR A 297 0.06 -2.30 -13.58
C TYR A 297 -1.44 -2.05 -13.47
N ILE A 298 -2.00 -2.29 -12.28
CA ILE A 298 -3.40 -2.03 -11.98
C ILE A 298 -3.54 -1.30 -10.65
N ALA A 299 -4.54 -0.43 -10.58
CA ALA A 299 -4.87 0.23 -9.32
C ALA A 299 -5.65 -0.72 -8.41
N LYS A 300 -5.38 -0.69 -7.10
CA LYS A 300 -6.11 -1.46 -6.09
C LYS A 300 -7.63 -1.16 -6.14
N PHE A 301 -8.41 -2.15 -5.73
CA PHE A 301 -9.86 -2.08 -5.53
C PHE A 301 -10.74 -1.96 -6.79
N SER A 302 -10.26 -2.48 -7.93
CA SER A 302 -11.07 -2.62 -9.14
C SER A 302 -11.09 -4.07 -9.61
N ALA A 303 -12.16 -4.81 -9.27
CA ALA A 303 -12.31 -6.22 -9.65
C ALA A 303 -12.39 -6.41 -11.18
N ASP A 304 -13.07 -5.48 -11.88
CA ASP A 304 -13.21 -5.53 -13.35
C ASP A 304 -11.87 -5.31 -14.05
N GLU A 305 -11.06 -4.37 -13.55
CA GLU A 305 -9.75 -4.09 -14.11
C GLU A 305 -8.78 -5.24 -13.81
N LEU A 306 -8.86 -5.83 -12.62
CA LEU A 306 -8.09 -7.03 -12.28
C LEU A 306 -8.45 -8.18 -13.23
N ALA A 307 -9.74 -8.45 -13.44
CA ALA A 307 -10.20 -9.50 -14.35
C ALA A 307 -9.73 -9.25 -15.80
N ALA A 308 -9.90 -8.03 -16.31
CA ALA A 308 -9.47 -7.67 -17.66
C ALA A 308 -7.96 -7.82 -17.85
N THR A 309 -7.16 -7.34 -16.86
CA THR A 309 -5.70 -7.42 -16.91
C THR A 309 -5.21 -8.86 -16.80
N LEU A 310 -5.84 -9.68 -15.94
CA LEU A 310 -5.53 -11.12 -15.86
C LEU A 310 -5.72 -11.81 -17.20
N LEU A 311 -6.87 -11.56 -17.87
CA LEU A 311 -7.15 -12.14 -19.19
C LEU A 311 -6.15 -11.67 -20.25
N GLU A 312 -5.81 -10.39 -20.25
CA GLU A 312 -4.85 -9.82 -21.20
C GLU A 312 -3.44 -10.40 -21.01
N VAL A 313 -2.94 -10.45 -19.78
CA VAL A 313 -1.59 -10.92 -19.47
C VAL A 313 -1.46 -12.44 -19.71
N LEU A 314 -2.48 -13.21 -19.34
CA LEU A 314 -2.49 -14.65 -19.59
C LEU A 314 -2.68 -14.96 -21.08
N GLY A 315 -3.45 -14.15 -21.81
CA GLY A 315 -3.64 -14.29 -23.26
C GLY A 315 -2.38 -13.96 -24.08
N ARG A 316 -1.50 -13.10 -23.58
CA ARG A 316 -0.20 -12.78 -24.21
C ARG A 316 0.87 -13.85 -23.99
N ASN A 317 0.70 -14.69 -22.96
CA ASN A 317 1.66 -15.69 -22.52
C ASN A 317 0.97 -17.07 -22.40
N PRO A 318 0.50 -17.67 -23.52
CA PRO A 318 -0.22 -18.95 -23.52
C PRO A 318 0.65 -20.14 -23.09
#